data_d569a3091fa7e6eeb8aaa366e42a5d87
#
_entry.id   d569a3091fa7e6eeb8aaa366e42a5d87
#
_cell.length_a   1.000
_cell.length_b   1.000
_cell.length_c   1.000
_cell.angle_alpha   90.00
_cell.angle_beta   90.00
_cell.angle_gamma   90.00
#
_symmetry.space_group_name_H-M   'P 1'
#
loop_
_entity.id
_entity.type
_entity.pdbx_description
1 polymer ?
#
loop_
_entity_poly.entity_id
_entity_poly.type
_entity_poly.pdbx_seq_one_letter_code
_entity_poly.pdbx_strand_id
1 'polypeptide(L)'
;MRALPAQLPTFDRITGNLSVMFFRPNRFEAVQGLVEHLKPGGQLVLTFPSLGTFDSLWRRVDQEMAVRGLLTERRRLEAYIAERPSSEEGRGWLDKLGLEHIVVTECPLEVATGPGPAFLHHPLLRGGFLDDVYECFEDQRLADEAMTTVPRDLDGVVPLIAQRCVLSGWKPER
;
A
#
# COMPACT_ATOMS: atom_id res chain seq x y z
N MET A 1 5.31 -6.75 15.42
CA MET A 1 6.10 -7.28 14.29
C MET A 1 7.10 -8.29 14.81
N ARG A 2 7.30 -9.45 14.15
CA ARG A 2 8.42 -10.34 14.51
C ARG A 2 9.65 -9.84 13.77
N ALA A 3 10.71 -9.52 14.51
CA ALA A 3 12.03 -9.27 13.93
C ALA A 3 12.45 -10.49 13.09
N LEU A 4 13.20 -10.27 12.04
CA LEU A 4 13.82 -11.36 11.29
C LEU A 4 14.72 -12.16 12.26
N PRO A 5 14.74 -13.52 12.14
CA PRO A 5 15.62 -14.33 12.98
C PRO A 5 17.07 -13.90 12.81
N ALA A 6 17.78 -13.65 13.91
CA ALA A 6 19.19 -13.26 13.89
C ALA A 6 20.14 -14.29 13.22
N GLN A 7 19.67 -15.49 12.92
CA GLN A 7 20.42 -16.60 12.30
C GLN A 7 20.16 -16.77 10.80
N LEU A 8 19.44 -15.80 10.16
CA LEU A 8 19.28 -15.88 8.71
C LEU A 8 20.65 -15.69 8.01
N PRO A 9 20.91 -16.44 6.94
CA PRO A 9 22.10 -16.21 6.12
C PRO A 9 22.03 -14.85 5.43
N THR A 10 23.16 -14.40 4.92
CA THR A 10 23.22 -13.25 4.03
C THR A 10 22.95 -13.67 2.58
N PHE A 11 22.37 -12.76 1.80
CA PHE A 11 21.90 -13.02 0.44
C PHE A 11 22.52 -12.05 -0.58
N ASP A 12 22.74 -12.54 -1.80
CA ASP A 12 23.18 -11.69 -2.92
C ASP A 12 22.02 -10.87 -3.48
N ARG A 13 20.77 -11.36 -3.34
CA ARG A 13 19.56 -10.69 -3.79
C ARG A 13 18.45 -10.92 -2.79
N ILE A 14 17.74 -9.84 -2.47
CA ILE A 14 16.51 -9.89 -1.68
C ILE A 14 15.41 -9.22 -2.50
N THR A 15 14.29 -9.90 -2.69
CA THR A 15 13.13 -9.37 -3.40
C THR A 15 11.89 -9.43 -2.51
N GLY A 16 11.12 -8.34 -2.47
CA GLY A 16 9.85 -8.29 -1.77
C GLY A 16 8.76 -7.74 -2.69
N ASN A 17 7.81 -8.60 -3.07
CA ASN A 17 6.67 -8.17 -3.88
C ASN A 17 5.46 -7.93 -3.00
N LEU A 18 4.97 -6.68 -2.97
CA LEU A 18 3.79 -6.23 -2.22
C LEU A 18 3.83 -6.56 -0.72
N SER A 19 5.02 -6.78 -0.16
CA SER A 19 5.20 -7.21 1.24
C SER A 19 5.37 -6.05 2.22
N VAL A 20 6.03 -4.96 1.81
CA VAL A 20 6.38 -3.83 2.70
C VAL A 20 5.14 -3.13 3.26
N MET A 21 4.02 -3.17 2.54
CA MET A 21 2.75 -2.59 2.99
C MET A 21 2.23 -3.18 4.31
N PHE A 22 2.58 -4.43 4.64
CA PHE A 22 2.11 -5.11 5.85
C PHE A 22 2.94 -4.80 7.11
N PHE A 23 4.04 -4.06 6.98
CA PHE A 23 4.91 -3.70 8.12
C PHE A 23 4.56 -2.34 8.74
N ARG A 24 3.29 -1.99 8.78
CA ARG A 24 2.82 -0.78 9.45
C ARG A 24 2.94 -0.87 10.97
N PRO A 25 3.36 0.20 11.66
CA PRO A 25 3.91 1.47 11.14
C PRO A 25 5.42 1.42 10.82
N ASN A 26 6.10 0.32 11.07
CA ASN A 26 7.57 0.19 11.12
C ASN A 26 8.16 -0.31 9.78
N ARG A 27 7.78 0.33 8.67
CA ARG A 27 8.26 -0.07 7.35
C ARG A 27 9.76 0.14 7.17
N PHE A 28 10.27 1.26 7.68
CA PHE A 28 11.71 1.55 7.61
C PHE A 28 12.54 0.48 8.31
N GLU A 29 12.16 0.11 9.53
CA GLU A 29 12.85 -0.93 10.31
C GLU A 29 12.79 -2.31 9.62
N ALA A 30 11.66 -2.61 8.95
CA ALA A 30 11.54 -3.83 8.16
C ALA A 30 12.52 -3.83 6.98
N VAL A 31 12.61 -2.73 6.24
CA VAL A 31 13.56 -2.57 5.12
C VAL A 31 14.99 -2.61 5.62
N GLN A 32 15.29 -1.96 6.76
CA GLN A 32 16.61 -2.03 7.41
C GLN A 32 17.01 -3.49 7.71
N GLY A 33 16.12 -4.27 8.31
CA GLY A 33 16.37 -5.68 8.57
C GLY A 33 16.69 -6.48 7.29
N LEU A 34 16.03 -6.17 6.17
CA LEU A 34 16.35 -6.79 4.88
C LEU A 34 17.77 -6.40 4.41
N VAL A 35 18.14 -5.11 4.52
CA VAL A 35 19.46 -4.62 4.11
C VAL A 35 20.58 -5.19 4.97
N GLU A 36 20.34 -5.43 6.26
CA GLU A 36 21.30 -6.08 7.16
C GLU A 36 21.66 -7.49 6.67
N HIS A 37 20.70 -8.19 6.04
CA HIS A 37 20.89 -9.52 5.49
C HIS A 37 21.40 -9.54 4.03
N LEU A 38 21.65 -8.39 3.41
CA LEU A 38 22.35 -8.33 2.13
C LEU A 38 23.86 -8.49 2.34
N LYS A 39 24.49 -9.28 1.48
CA LYS A 39 25.97 -9.28 1.34
C LYS A 39 26.46 -7.93 0.80
N PRO A 40 27.72 -7.55 1.04
CA PRO A 40 28.35 -6.49 0.26
C PRO A 40 28.17 -6.76 -1.25
N GLY A 41 27.85 -5.73 -2.04
CA GLY A 41 27.51 -5.86 -3.45
C GLY A 41 26.14 -6.50 -3.73
N GLY A 42 25.35 -6.83 -2.71
CA GLY A 42 24.01 -7.40 -2.86
C GLY A 42 22.94 -6.37 -3.25
N GLN A 43 21.86 -6.84 -3.87
CA GLN A 43 20.76 -5.99 -4.34
C GLN A 43 19.46 -6.24 -3.60
N LEU A 44 18.79 -5.16 -3.21
CA LEU A 44 17.40 -5.16 -2.75
C LEU A 44 16.48 -4.70 -3.87
N VAL A 45 15.36 -5.41 -4.07
CA VAL A 45 14.27 -5.00 -4.97
C VAL A 45 12.94 -5.15 -4.25
N LEU A 46 12.20 -4.06 -4.10
CA LEU A 46 10.91 -4.04 -3.43
C LEU A 46 9.83 -3.48 -4.35
N THR A 47 8.62 -4.03 -4.26
CA THR A 47 7.43 -3.44 -4.87
C THR A 47 6.37 -3.19 -3.80
N PHE A 48 5.63 -2.08 -3.96
CA PHE A 48 4.50 -1.76 -3.08
C PHE A 48 3.50 -0.83 -3.78
N PRO A 49 2.22 -0.84 -3.37
CA PRO A 49 1.27 0.16 -3.79
C PRO A 49 1.62 1.49 -3.11
N SER A 50 1.98 2.49 -3.91
CA SER A 50 2.35 3.82 -3.42
C SER A 50 1.12 4.72 -3.21
N LEU A 51 1.37 5.88 -2.62
CA LEU A 51 0.37 6.94 -2.46
C LEU A 51 -0.32 7.22 -3.80
N GLY A 52 -1.63 7.47 -3.78
CA GLY A 52 -2.43 7.61 -4.99
C GLY A 52 -3.09 6.32 -5.49
N THR A 53 -2.75 5.15 -4.92
CA THR A 53 -3.41 3.89 -5.26
C THR A 53 -4.90 3.96 -4.93
N PHE A 54 -5.73 3.80 -5.98
CA PHE A 54 -7.20 3.80 -5.90
C PHE A 54 -7.83 5.12 -5.41
N ASP A 55 -7.19 6.25 -5.66
CA ASP A 55 -7.68 7.57 -5.23
C ASP A 55 -9.11 7.88 -5.67
N SER A 56 -9.50 7.45 -6.86
CA SER A 56 -10.87 7.63 -7.34
C SER A 56 -11.89 6.91 -6.45
N LEU A 57 -11.55 5.70 -5.99
CA LEU A 57 -12.39 4.93 -5.07
C LEU A 57 -12.46 5.60 -3.70
N TRP A 58 -11.31 6.01 -3.16
CA TRP A 58 -11.28 6.63 -1.82
C TRP A 58 -12.06 7.95 -1.79
N ARG A 59 -11.95 8.76 -2.82
CA ARG A 59 -12.76 9.97 -2.96
C ARG A 59 -14.26 9.66 -2.99
N ARG A 60 -14.68 8.60 -3.67
CA ARG A 60 -16.10 8.20 -3.71
C ARG A 60 -16.58 7.70 -2.35
N VAL A 61 -15.74 6.93 -1.62
CA VAL A 61 -16.04 6.49 -0.25
C VAL A 61 -16.12 7.69 0.69
N ASP A 62 -15.19 8.64 0.62
CA ASP A 62 -15.22 9.86 1.43
C ASP A 62 -16.48 10.70 1.18
N GLN A 63 -16.88 10.84 -0.07
CA GLN A 63 -18.13 11.53 -0.43
C GLN A 63 -19.36 10.86 0.19
N GLU A 64 -19.43 9.54 0.15
CA GLU A 64 -20.54 8.79 0.75
C GLU A 64 -20.56 8.96 2.27
N MET A 65 -19.40 8.89 2.92
CA MET A 65 -19.27 9.17 4.35
C MET A 65 -19.69 10.62 4.69
N ALA A 66 -19.32 11.59 3.84
CA ALA A 66 -19.69 13.00 4.04
C ALA A 66 -21.21 13.21 3.97
N VAL A 67 -21.89 12.63 2.97
CA VAL A 67 -23.36 12.71 2.82
C VAL A 67 -24.07 12.14 4.05
N ARG A 68 -23.49 11.12 4.70
CA ARG A 68 -24.02 10.48 5.90
C ARG A 68 -23.62 11.18 7.21
N GLY A 69 -22.79 12.24 7.16
CA GLY A 69 -22.30 12.94 8.34
C GLY A 69 -21.27 12.17 9.19
N LEU A 70 -20.61 11.16 8.60
CA LEU A 70 -19.68 10.26 9.27
C LEU A 70 -18.29 10.91 9.42
N LEU A 71 -18.17 11.90 10.29
CA LEU A 71 -16.94 12.72 10.41
C LEU A 71 -15.76 11.94 11.00
N THR A 72 -16.02 11.03 11.94
CA THR A 72 -14.98 10.21 12.58
C THR A 72 -14.40 9.21 11.59
N GLU A 73 -15.28 8.54 10.85
CA GLU A 73 -14.92 7.56 9.83
C GLU A 73 -14.11 8.20 8.70
N ARG A 74 -14.48 9.40 8.28
CA ARG A 74 -13.72 10.18 7.28
C ARG A 74 -12.28 10.44 7.72
N ARG A 75 -12.07 10.84 8.99
CA ARG A 75 -10.72 11.04 9.54
C ARG A 75 -9.92 9.73 9.58
N ARG A 76 -10.56 8.61 9.88
CA ARG A 76 -9.92 7.28 9.84
C ARG A 76 -9.55 6.89 8.41
N LEU A 77 -10.44 7.13 7.45
CA LEU A 77 -10.17 6.90 6.02
C LEU A 77 -8.99 7.76 5.53
N GLU A 78 -8.96 9.04 5.89
CA GLU A 78 -7.84 9.94 5.56
C GLU A 78 -6.51 9.44 6.14
N ALA A 79 -6.50 9.03 7.42
CA ALA A 79 -5.34 8.45 8.07
C ALA A 79 -4.88 7.16 7.36
N TYR A 80 -5.82 6.27 7.02
CA TYR A 80 -5.55 5.04 6.27
C TYR A 80 -4.91 5.32 4.90
N ILE A 81 -5.42 6.31 4.15
CA ILE A 81 -4.88 6.69 2.85
C ILE A 81 -3.45 7.25 3.01
N ALA A 82 -3.25 8.11 4.02
CA ALA A 82 -1.97 8.75 4.29
C ALA A 82 -0.88 7.79 4.78
N GLU A 83 -1.25 6.60 5.25
CA GLU A 83 -0.27 5.57 5.63
C GLU A 83 0.49 4.95 4.45
N ARG A 84 0.04 5.14 3.21
CA ARG A 84 0.75 4.59 2.05
C ARG A 84 2.02 5.37 1.79
N PRO A 85 3.16 4.68 1.66
CA PRO A 85 4.41 5.37 1.38
C PRO A 85 4.39 5.98 -0.02
N SER A 86 4.98 7.16 -0.15
CA SER A 86 5.30 7.70 -1.47
C SER A 86 6.55 7.04 -2.05
N SER A 87 6.77 7.20 -3.34
CA SER A 87 8.01 6.78 -4.01
C SER A 87 9.24 7.52 -3.46
N GLU A 88 9.08 8.82 -3.11
CA GLU A 88 10.13 9.62 -2.48
C GLU A 88 10.49 9.08 -1.09
N GLU A 89 9.49 8.75 -0.28
CA GLU A 89 9.72 8.15 1.03
C GLU A 89 10.48 6.83 0.91
N GLY A 90 10.07 5.98 -0.03
CA GLY A 90 10.77 4.73 -0.33
C GLY A 90 12.21 4.95 -0.77
N ARG A 91 12.49 5.95 -1.63
CA ARG A 91 13.86 6.35 -1.97
C ARG A 91 14.63 6.76 -0.72
N GLY A 92 14.03 7.61 0.11
CA GLY A 92 14.65 8.10 1.35
C GLY A 92 15.01 6.97 2.33
N TRP A 93 14.28 5.85 2.34
CA TRP A 93 14.67 4.68 3.13
C TRP A 93 15.99 4.08 2.64
N LEU A 94 16.13 3.87 1.32
CA LEU A 94 17.34 3.29 0.74
C LEU A 94 18.54 4.21 0.87
N ASP A 95 18.35 5.52 0.69
CA ASP A 95 19.41 6.54 0.89
C ASP A 95 19.91 6.54 2.34
N LYS A 96 19.01 6.53 3.33
CA LYS A 96 19.37 6.49 4.76
C LYS A 96 20.07 5.20 5.16
N LEU A 97 19.79 4.10 4.48
CA LEU A 97 20.44 2.80 4.70
C LEU A 97 21.75 2.65 3.93
N GLY A 98 22.19 3.69 3.21
CA GLY A 98 23.46 3.73 2.52
C GLY A 98 23.53 2.84 1.28
N LEU A 99 22.40 2.54 0.63
CA LEU A 99 22.40 1.83 -0.64
C LEU A 99 22.81 2.77 -1.77
N GLU A 100 23.46 2.21 -2.76
CA GLU A 100 23.92 2.89 -3.97
C GLU A 100 23.09 2.46 -5.20
N HIS A 101 23.24 3.19 -6.30
CA HIS A 101 22.51 2.91 -7.56
C HIS A 101 21.01 2.75 -7.37
N ILE A 102 20.42 3.65 -6.56
CA ILE A 102 19.01 3.60 -6.23
C ILE A 102 18.17 3.98 -7.45
N VAL A 103 17.30 3.05 -7.86
CA VAL A 103 16.30 3.27 -8.91
C VAL A 103 14.91 3.19 -8.30
N VAL A 104 14.10 4.20 -8.62
CA VAL A 104 12.68 4.28 -8.24
C VAL A 104 11.86 4.43 -9.51
N THR A 105 10.89 3.55 -9.68
CA THR A 105 9.99 3.59 -10.84
C THR A 105 8.55 3.47 -10.36
N GLU A 106 7.71 4.41 -10.79
CA GLU A 106 6.26 4.30 -10.62
C GLU A 106 5.63 3.75 -11.89
N CYS A 107 4.81 2.73 -11.73
CA CYS A 107 4.13 2.03 -12.82
C CYS A 107 2.63 1.97 -12.48
N PRO A 108 1.83 2.92 -12.96
CA PRO A 108 0.38 2.84 -12.79
C PRO A 108 -0.17 1.61 -13.50
N LEU A 109 -1.09 0.91 -12.84
CA LEU A 109 -1.76 -0.27 -13.36
C LEU A 109 -3.26 -0.08 -13.31
N GLU A 110 -3.93 -0.23 -14.44
CA GLU A 110 -5.38 -0.29 -14.49
C GLU A 110 -5.89 -1.63 -13.96
N VAL A 111 -6.81 -1.57 -13.02
CA VAL A 111 -7.47 -2.75 -12.44
C VAL A 111 -8.93 -2.78 -12.89
N ALA A 112 -9.28 -3.74 -13.72
CA ALA A 112 -10.64 -4.00 -14.14
C ALA A 112 -11.38 -4.75 -13.04
N THR A 113 -12.33 -4.10 -12.38
CA THR A 113 -13.03 -4.65 -11.21
C THR A 113 -14.44 -5.17 -11.50
N GLY A 114 -14.92 -4.96 -12.71
CA GLY A 114 -16.31 -5.27 -13.08
C GLY A 114 -17.33 -4.26 -12.53
N PRO A 115 -18.56 -4.26 -13.02
CA PRO A 115 -19.62 -3.33 -12.61
C PRO A 115 -20.39 -3.81 -11.37
N GLY A 116 -21.04 -2.85 -10.70
CA GLY A 116 -22.02 -3.10 -9.66
C GLY A 116 -21.51 -3.88 -8.45
N PRO A 117 -22.30 -4.80 -7.88
CA PRO A 117 -21.91 -5.55 -6.67
C PRO A 117 -20.65 -6.40 -6.82
N ALA A 118 -20.31 -6.85 -8.03
CA ALA A 118 -19.10 -7.62 -8.30
C ALA A 118 -17.83 -6.84 -7.93
N PHE A 119 -17.87 -5.50 -8.01
CA PHE A 119 -16.81 -4.61 -7.61
C PHE A 119 -16.37 -4.85 -6.15
N LEU A 120 -17.33 -4.93 -5.22
CA LEU A 120 -17.04 -5.13 -3.78
C LEU A 120 -16.49 -6.53 -3.45
N HIS A 121 -16.65 -7.48 -4.36
CA HIS A 121 -16.17 -8.86 -4.19
C HIS A 121 -14.91 -9.15 -4.99
N HIS A 122 -14.34 -8.15 -5.66
CA HIS A 122 -13.13 -8.35 -6.44
C HIS A 122 -11.96 -8.78 -5.54
N PRO A 123 -11.25 -9.90 -5.84
CA PRO A 123 -10.25 -10.49 -4.93
C PRO A 123 -9.11 -9.54 -4.56
N LEU A 124 -8.72 -8.63 -5.46
CA LEU A 124 -7.69 -7.62 -5.16
C LEU A 124 -8.17 -6.59 -4.13
N LEU A 125 -9.46 -6.29 -4.08
CA LEU A 125 -10.04 -5.31 -3.18
C LEU A 125 -10.37 -5.93 -1.83
N ARG A 126 -10.97 -7.13 -1.83
CA ARG A 126 -11.24 -7.91 -0.61
C ARG A 126 -9.97 -8.62 -0.16
N GLY A 127 -9.83 -8.82 1.13
CA GLY A 127 -8.61 -9.39 1.72
C GLY A 127 -7.46 -8.40 1.88
N GLY A 128 -7.75 -7.09 1.77
CA GLY A 128 -6.79 -6.02 1.95
C GLY A 128 -7.43 -4.65 1.89
N PHE A 129 -7.47 -4.02 0.73
CA PHE A 129 -7.85 -2.62 0.60
C PHE A 129 -9.24 -2.27 1.12
N LEU A 130 -10.27 -3.03 0.77
CA LEU A 130 -11.63 -2.75 1.25
C LEU A 130 -11.82 -3.17 2.70
N ASP A 131 -11.19 -4.24 3.15
CA ASP A 131 -11.30 -4.70 4.53
C ASP A 131 -10.75 -3.64 5.48
N ASP A 132 -9.60 -3.03 5.17
CA ASP A 132 -9.04 -1.89 5.92
C ASP A 132 -10.02 -0.68 5.92
N VAL A 133 -10.76 -0.45 4.82
CA VAL A 133 -11.76 0.63 4.76
C VAL A 133 -12.98 0.30 5.62
N TYR A 134 -13.43 -0.95 5.64
CA TYR A 134 -14.49 -1.39 6.55
C TYR A 134 -14.11 -1.16 8.02
N GLU A 135 -12.84 -1.33 8.38
CA GLU A 135 -12.31 -1.05 9.73
C GLU A 135 -12.32 0.45 10.09
N CYS A 136 -12.47 1.34 9.11
CA CYS A 136 -12.65 2.77 9.39
C CYS A 136 -14.01 3.10 10.00
N PHE A 137 -15.02 2.24 9.81
CA PHE A 137 -16.35 2.45 10.37
C PHE A 137 -16.43 1.93 11.82
N GLU A 138 -17.23 2.61 12.65
CA GLU A 138 -17.49 2.16 14.02
C GLU A 138 -18.48 0.99 14.09
N ASP A 139 -19.40 0.96 13.12
CA ASP A 139 -20.49 0.01 13.04
C ASP A 139 -20.50 -0.68 11.69
N GLN A 140 -20.47 -2.02 11.71
CA GLN A 140 -20.48 -2.84 10.48
C GLN A 140 -21.72 -2.58 9.60
N ARG A 141 -22.88 -2.30 10.20
CA ARG A 141 -24.09 -2.00 9.46
C ARG A 141 -23.96 -0.68 8.69
N LEU A 142 -23.36 0.35 9.31
CA LEU A 142 -23.08 1.61 8.62
C LEU A 142 -22.09 1.42 7.47
N ALA A 143 -21.09 0.58 7.68
CA ALA A 143 -20.13 0.21 6.64
C ALA A 143 -20.86 -0.46 5.44
N ASP A 144 -21.69 -1.46 5.72
CA ASP A 144 -22.43 -2.18 4.69
C ASP A 144 -23.39 -1.27 3.90
N GLU A 145 -24.09 -0.39 4.61
CA GLU A 145 -24.99 0.60 3.98
C GLU A 145 -24.22 1.59 3.09
N ALA A 146 -23.10 2.14 3.58
CA ALA A 146 -22.30 3.08 2.82
C ALA A 146 -21.64 2.39 1.62
N MET A 147 -21.03 1.25 1.84
CA MET A 147 -20.32 0.51 0.80
C MET A 147 -21.25 -0.13 -0.23
N THR A 148 -22.53 -0.35 0.08
CA THR A 148 -23.53 -0.78 -0.91
C THR A 148 -23.88 0.35 -1.88
N THR A 149 -23.74 1.61 -1.49
CA THR A 149 -24.01 2.76 -2.35
C THR A 149 -22.86 3.05 -3.33
N VAL A 150 -21.63 2.83 -2.92
CA VAL A 150 -20.42 3.10 -3.73
C VAL A 150 -20.47 2.43 -5.11
N PRO A 151 -20.84 1.14 -5.26
CA PRO A 151 -20.89 0.48 -6.59
C PRO A 151 -22.03 0.93 -7.49
N ARG A 152 -23.01 1.68 -6.99
CA ARG A 152 -24.15 2.15 -7.79
C ARG A 152 -23.76 3.31 -8.70
N ASP A 153 -22.77 4.06 -8.28
CA ASP A 153 -22.25 5.21 -9.01
C ASP A 153 -20.72 5.08 -9.08
N LEU A 154 -20.27 4.32 -10.07
CA LEU A 154 -18.85 4.11 -10.35
C LEU A 154 -18.32 5.02 -11.46
N ASP A 155 -19.13 5.99 -11.94
CA ASP A 155 -18.68 6.96 -12.93
C ASP A 155 -17.49 7.75 -12.39
N GLY A 156 -16.39 7.75 -13.14
CA GLY A 156 -15.13 8.36 -12.71
C GLY A 156 -14.34 7.59 -11.63
N VAL A 157 -14.83 6.41 -11.17
CA VAL A 157 -14.12 5.53 -10.24
C VAL A 157 -13.38 4.42 -11.00
N VAL A 158 -14.02 3.84 -12.01
CA VAL A 158 -13.42 2.76 -12.80
C VAL A 158 -12.91 3.28 -14.16
N PRO A 159 -11.81 2.72 -14.71
CA PRO A 159 -10.98 1.70 -14.08
C PRO A 159 -10.24 2.24 -12.84
N LEU A 160 -9.99 1.35 -11.87
CA LEU A 160 -9.16 1.72 -10.73
C LEU A 160 -7.69 1.77 -11.15
N ILE A 161 -6.99 2.80 -10.69
CA ILE A 161 -5.55 2.92 -10.91
C ILE A 161 -4.80 2.54 -9.62
N ALA A 162 -4.05 1.45 -9.68
CA ALA A 162 -3.09 1.11 -8.65
C ALA A 162 -1.75 1.78 -8.97
N GLN A 163 -1.31 2.73 -8.12
CA GLN A 163 0.03 3.29 -8.21
C GLN A 163 1.01 2.26 -7.63
N ARG A 164 1.81 1.65 -8.49
CA ARG A 164 2.79 0.65 -8.09
C ARG A 164 4.18 1.23 -8.16
N CYS A 165 4.85 1.27 -7.00
CA CYS A 165 6.25 1.66 -6.91
C CYS A 165 7.15 0.42 -6.95
N VAL A 166 8.23 0.51 -7.69
CA VAL A 166 9.37 -0.42 -7.68
C VAL A 166 10.58 0.34 -7.17
N LEU A 167 11.19 -0.16 -6.10
CA LEU A 167 12.45 0.33 -5.57
C LEU A 167 13.54 -0.70 -5.79
N SER A 168 14.72 -0.26 -6.19
CA SER A 168 15.91 -1.09 -6.11
C SER A 168 17.11 -0.29 -5.68
N GLY A 169 18.05 -0.95 -5.00
CA GLY A 169 19.32 -0.37 -4.57
C GLY A 169 20.32 -1.47 -4.27
N TRP A 170 21.60 -1.11 -4.26
CA TRP A 170 22.69 -2.02 -4.05
C TRP A 170 23.43 -1.66 -2.77
N LYS A 171 23.75 -2.67 -1.96
CA LYS A 171 24.61 -2.49 -0.80
C LYS A 171 26.05 -2.27 -1.30
N PRO A 172 26.79 -1.27 -0.79
CA PRO A 172 28.19 -1.06 -1.15
C PRO A 172 29.01 -2.34 -0.99
N GLU A 173 30.07 -2.46 -1.78
CA GLU A 173 31.00 -3.62 -1.70
C GLU A 173 31.91 -3.60 -0.44
N ARG A 174 31.93 -2.45 0.26
CA ARG A 174 32.72 -2.24 1.47
C ARG A 174 31.93 -1.64 2.61
#